data_4ae86a8dfc66e8498b9d85b11d3b536c
#
_entry.id   4ae86a8dfc66e8498b9d85b11d3b536c
#
_cell.length_a   1.000
_cell.length_b   1.000
_cell.length_c   1.000
_cell.angle_alpha   90.00
_cell.angle_beta   90.00
_cell.angle_gamma   90.00
#
_symmetry.space_group_name_H-M   'P 1'
#
loop_
_entity.id
_entity.type
_entity.pdbx_description
1 polymer ?
#
loop_
_entity_poly.entity_id
_entity_poly.type
_entity_poly.pdbx_seq_one_letter_code
_entity_poly.pdbx_strand_id
1 'polypeptide(L)'
;IDLGVTTQLNQWDKSSGRFKRDKRLNPNYIKDNNLLNHYEERISSILRKFAEERVDWTLNLFKEQFLGMSKQGKVYDFFLTQIENLKATNHHGNAKAYERTLHVMGKYDDKIEERLFPEIDIKYVNAFNVALEKDGCCGNTRKYYMKTLRAVLNKAIKEKEASVSTYPFGNGGFEISKLEEETRKRYLLAEDLDLIKNSPQENFTMEYTRRLFLFSYYCFGISYVDMATLTTHHIEKLETGEHIVYKRQKIKNQRGVKSIKIPLTDTIKELIEWFKQKTPLVGDYLTPIITRDY
;
A
#
# COMPACT_ATOMS: atom_id res chain seq x y z
N ILE A 1 -23.88 17.04 23.22
CA ILE A 1 -22.50 17.57 23.05
C ILE A 1 -22.33 18.61 24.15
N ASP A 2 -21.33 18.43 24.99
CA ASP A 2 -20.94 19.42 26.00
C ASP A 2 -20.11 20.51 25.28
N LEU A 3 -20.58 21.75 25.40
CA LEU A 3 -19.92 22.92 24.78
C LEU A 3 -18.91 23.59 25.72
N GLY A 4 -18.71 23.04 26.93
CA GLY A 4 -17.80 23.60 27.94
C GLY A 4 -18.25 24.95 28.53
N VAL A 5 -19.53 25.28 28.35
CA VAL A 5 -20.12 26.53 28.87
C VAL A 5 -21.16 26.17 29.94
N THR A 6 -20.93 26.65 31.14
CA THR A 6 -21.85 26.45 32.27
C THR A 6 -22.56 27.75 32.62
N THR A 7 -23.81 27.68 33.05
CA THR A 7 -24.57 28.82 33.43
C THR A 7 -25.53 28.54 34.60
N GLN A 8 -25.92 29.58 35.35
CA GLN A 8 -26.98 29.51 36.33
C GLN A 8 -28.30 29.83 35.68
N LEU A 9 -29.41 29.33 36.20
CA LEU A 9 -30.75 29.53 35.66
C LEU A 9 -31.14 31.01 35.55
N ASN A 10 -30.68 31.86 36.48
CA ASN A 10 -30.93 33.30 36.48
C ASN A 10 -30.17 34.04 35.35
N GLN A 11 -29.10 33.48 34.83
CA GLN A 11 -28.26 34.05 33.74
C GLN A 11 -28.75 33.66 32.35
N TRP A 12 -29.64 32.66 32.26
CA TRP A 12 -30.12 32.10 30.99
C TRP A 12 -31.52 32.60 30.64
N ASP A 13 -31.69 32.99 29.41
CA ASP A 13 -33.01 33.30 28.84
C ASP A 13 -33.48 32.09 28.01
N LYS A 14 -34.50 31.41 28.52
CA LYS A 14 -35.09 30.24 27.87
C LYS A 14 -35.80 30.54 26.56
N SER A 15 -36.32 31.79 26.40
CA SER A 15 -37.07 32.17 25.21
C SER A 15 -36.16 32.38 24.00
N SER A 16 -34.99 32.96 24.21
CA SER A 16 -33.99 33.21 23.16
C SER A 16 -32.93 32.13 23.03
N GLY A 17 -32.80 31.20 24.04
CA GLY A 17 -31.72 30.26 24.08
C GLY A 17 -30.33 30.93 24.20
N ARG A 18 -30.25 32.02 24.95
CA ARG A 18 -29.04 32.82 25.09
C ARG A 18 -28.80 33.26 26.52
N PHE A 19 -27.56 33.63 26.81
CA PHE A 19 -27.24 34.35 28.05
C PHE A 19 -27.88 35.73 28.06
N LYS A 20 -28.50 36.09 29.20
CA LYS A 20 -29.11 37.42 29.39
C LYS A 20 -28.04 38.49 29.21
N ARG A 21 -28.42 39.57 28.51
CA ARG A 21 -27.53 40.71 28.21
C ARG A 21 -27.37 41.64 29.44
N ASP A 22 -26.93 41.09 30.55
CA ASP A 22 -26.64 41.78 31.77
C ASP A 22 -25.23 41.49 32.26
N LYS A 23 -24.36 42.49 32.18
CA LYS A 23 -22.94 42.37 32.60
C LYS A 23 -22.79 42.12 34.11
N ARG A 24 -23.77 42.49 34.93
CA ARG A 24 -23.72 42.26 36.38
C ARG A 24 -23.98 40.80 36.71
N LEU A 25 -24.88 40.18 35.98
CA LEU A 25 -25.21 38.74 36.13
C LEU A 25 -24.23 37.85 35.39
N ASN A 26 -23.78 38.22 34.20
CA ASN A 26 -22.81 37.48 33.42
C ASN A 26 -21.83 38.44 32.72
N PRO A 27 -20.65 38.66 33.25
CA PRO A 27 -19.65 39.54 32.65
C PRO A 27 -19.22 39.12 31.23
N ASN A 28 -19.31 37.83 30.91
CA ASN A 28 -18.85 37.25 29.66
C ASN A 28 -19.98 37.01 28.63
N TYR A 29 -21.22 37.45 28.87
CA TYR A 29 -22.38 37.10 28.05
C TYR A 29 -22.17 37.34 26.55
N ILE A 30 -21.39 38.35 26.18
CA ILE A 30 -21.11 38.65 24.75
C ILE A 30 -20.25 37.53 24.14
N LYS A 31 -19.19 37.15 24.83
CA LYS A 31 -18.27 36.07 24.41
C LYS A 31 -19.01 34.73 24.31
N ASP A 32 -19.81 34.42 25.35
CA ASP A 32 -20.52 33.15 25.43
C ASP A 32 -21.66 33.08 24.40
N ASN A 33 -22.38 34.16 24.15
CA ASN A 33 -23.40 34.22 23.07
C ASN A 33 -22.77 34.15 21.67
N ASN A 34 -21.61 34.77 21.46
CA ASN A 34 -20.89 34.63 20.19
C ASN A 34 -20.41 33.20 19.96
N LEU A 35 -19.98 32.51 21.01
CA LEU A 35 -19.64 31.10 20.94
C LEU A 35 -20.84 30.23 20.55
N LEU A 36 -22.01 30.48 21.16
CA LEU A 36 -23.26 29.79 20.82
C LEU A 36 -23.67 30.05 19.34
N ASN A 37 -23.57 31.28 18.87
CA ASN A 37 -23.85 31.62 17.47
C ASN A 37 -22.93 30.87 16.53
N HIS A 38 -21.63 30.80 16.84
CA HIS A 38 -20.66 30.01 16.05
C HIS A 38 -21.06 28.54 15.96
N TYR A 39 -21.49 27.94 17.06
CA TYR A 39 -21.94 26.54 17.04
C TYR A 39 -23.24 26.36 16.24
N GLU A 40 -24.20 27.30 16.32
CA GLU A 40 -25.43 27.25 15.50
C GLU A 40 -25.15 27.38 14.01
N GLU A 41 -24.25 28.29 13.61
CA GLU A 41 -23.80 28.40 12.23
C GLU A 41 -23.13 27.09 11.74
N ARG A 42 -22.31 26.49 12.57
CA ARG A 42 -21.66 25.20 12.26
C ARG A 42 -22.69 24.08 12.10
N ILE A 43 -23.67 23.96 13.01
CA ILE A 43 -24.78 23.00 12.92
C ILE A 43 -25.56 23.20 11.61
N SER A 44 -25.93 24.43 11.32
CA SER A 44 -26.71 24.81 10.12
C SER A 44 -25.92 24.47 8.83
N SER A 45 -24.61 24.69 8.82
CA SER A 45 -23.75 24.37 7.71
C SER A 45 -23.68 22.86 7.45
N ILE A 46 -23.56 22.05 8.52
CA ILE A 46 -23.53 20.60 8.41
C ILE A 46 -24.85 20.05 7.89
N LEU A 47 -25.98 20.52 8.45
CA LEU A 47 -27.31 20.07 8.02
C LEU A 47 -27.60 20.46 6.58
N ARG A 48 -27.18 21.67 6.15
CA ARG A 48 -27.29 22.10 4.76
C ARG A 48 -26.50 21.21 3.82
N LYS A 49 -25.28 20.87 4.20
CA LYS A 49 -24.44 19.95 3.43
C LYS A 49 -25.10 18.58 3.25
N PHE A 50 -25.67 18.00 4.32
CA PHE A 50 -26.40 16.74 4.22
C PHE A 50 -27.61 16.84 3.29
N ALA A 51 -28.34 17.96 3.33
CA ALA A 51 -29.47 18.18 2.44
C ALA A 51 -29.05 18.33 0.97
N GLU A 52 -27.97 19.07 0.68
CA GLU A 52 -27.42 19.27 -0.67
C GLU A 52 -26.90 17.95 -1.27
N GLU A 53 -26.18 17.16 -0.45
CA GLU A 53 -25.63 15.85 -0.85
C GLU A 53 -26.69 14.73 -0.83
N ARG A 54 -27.92 15.01 -0.40
CA ARG A 54 -29.02 14.03 -0.22
C ARG A 54 -28.63 12.83 0.62
N VAL A 55 -27.87 13.07 1.68
CA VAL A 55 -27.40 12.04 2.60
C VAL A 55 -28.42 11.85 3.71
N ASP A 56 -28.91 10.61 3.86
CA ASP A 56 -29.66 10.21 5.06
C ASP A 56 -28.70 10.15 6.24
N TRP A 57 -28.81 11.11 7.14
CA TRP A 57 -27.90 11.22 8.26
C TRP A 57 -28.44 10.63 9.56
N THR A 58 -27.54 10.09 10.36
CA THR A 58 -27.81 9.65 11.73
C THR A 58 -27.21 10.63 12.72
N LEU A 59 -27.66 10.58 13.98
CA LEU A 59 -27.09 11.40 15.05
C LEU A 59 -25.58 11.15 15.23
N ASN A 60 -25.12 9.93 14.99
CA ASN A 60 -23.69 9.60 15.07
C ASN A 60 -22.91 10.27 13.93
N LEU A 61 -23.41 10.21 12.70
CA LEU A 61 -22.80 10.89 11.57
C LEU A 61 -22.76 12.42 11.76
N PHE A 62 -23.84 12.98 12.30
CA PHE A 62 -23.88 14.40 12.65
C PHE A 62 -22.84 14.74 13.73
N LYS A 63 -22.74 13.96 14.80
CA LYS A 63 -21.74 14.14 15.86
C LYS A 63 -20.31 14.07 15.30
N GLU A 64 -20.02 13.13 14.44
CA GLU A 64 -18.72 12.99 13.76
C GLU A 64 -18.37 14.27 12.97
N GLN A 65 -19.30 14.79 12.20
CA GLN A 65 -19.11 16.02 11.43
C GLN A 65 -18.99 17.26 12.34
N PHE A 66 -19.82 17.34 13.37
CA PHE A 66 -19.85 18.47 14.30
C PHE A 66 -18.59 18.54 15.18
N LEU A 67 -18.10 17.42 15.68
CA LEU A 67 -16.89 17.37 16.50
C LEU A 67 -15.61 17.49 15.67
N GLY A 68 -15.74 17.46 14.33
CA GLY A 68 -14.57 17.35 13.46
C GLY A 68 -13.89 15.99 13.64
N MET A 69 -14.57 15.08 14.30
CA MET A 69 -14.22 13.69 14.37
C MET A 69 -14.63 13.00 13.06
N SER A 70 -13.93 13.30 11.94
CA SER A 70 -13.47 12.13 11.20
C SER A 70 -12.77 11.30 12.26
N LYS A 71 -13.07 10.03 12.41
CA LYS A 71 -12.22 9.13 13.20
C LYS A 71 -10.81 9.40 12.69
N GLN A 72 -10.06 10.25 13.41
CA GLN A 72 -8.67 10.47 13.06
C GLN A 72 -7.98 9.20 13.56
N GLY A 73 -8.05 8.18 12.71
CA GLY A 73 -7.41 6.92 12.99
C GLY A 73 -5.92 7.15 13.17
N LYS A 74 -5.33 6.37 14.03
CA LYS A 74 -3.87 6.33 14.15
C LYS A 74 -3.32 5.72 12.85
N VAL A 75 -2.28 6.35 12.33
CA VAL A 75 -1.62 5.89 11.10
C VAL A 75 -1.11 4.45 11.27
N TYR A 76 -0.54 4.14 12.44
CA TYR A 76 -0.01 2.83 12.77
C TYR A 76 -1.08 1.74 12.73
N ASP A 77 -2.21 1.93 13.41
CA ASP A 77 -3.31 0.96 13.47
C ASP A 77 -3.92 0.73 12.07
N PHE A 78 -4.01 1.80 11.28
CA PHE A 78 -4.48 1.71 9.91
C PHE A 78 -3.52 0.88 9.03
N PHE A 79 -2.19 1.11 9.16
CA PHE A 79 -1.20 0.28 8.46
C PHE A 79 -1.36 -1.20 8.81
N LEU A 80 -1.49 -1.54 10.10
CA LEU A 80 -1.68 -2.92 10.55
C LEU A 80 -2.93 -3.56 9.95
N THR A 81 -4.07 -2.85 10.01
CA THR A 81 -5.32 -3.32 9.40
C THR A 81 -5.16 -3.58 7.90
N GLN A 82 -4.46 -2.69 7.18
CA GLN A 82 -4.22 -2.87 5.75
C GLN A 82 -3.29 -4.04 5.45
N ILE A 83 -2.28 -4.27 6.30
CA ILE A 83 -1.37 -5.42 6.19
C ILE A 83 -2.14 -6.73 6.35
N GLU A 84 -3.02 -6.83 7.36
CA GLU A 84 -3.85 -8.00 7.59
C GLU A 84 -4.81 -8.28 6.42
N ASN A 85 -5.48 -7.24 5.92
CA ASN A 85 -6.35 -7.33 4.76
C ASN A 85 -5.60 -7.83 3.50
N LEU A 86 -4.38 -7.35 3.29
CA LEU A 86 -3.54 -7.79 2.18
C LEU A 86 -3.10 -9.25 2.32
N LYS A 87 -2.78 -9.71 3.55
CA LYS A 87 -2.46 -11.12 3.83
C LYS A 87 -3.68 -12.01 3.60
N ALA A 88 -4.84 -11.64 4.12
CA ALA A 88 -6.09 -12.37 3.96
C ALA A 88 -6.51 -12.52 2.49
N THR A 89 -6.13 -11.57 1.63
CA THR A 89 -6.40 -11.59 0.19
C THR A 89 -5.24 -12.12 -0.65
N ASN A 90 -4.25 -12.81 -0.04
CA ASN A 90 -3.06 -13.39 -0.69
C ASN A 90 -2.18 -12.37 -1.44
N HIS A 91 -2.23 -11.09 -1.07
CA HIS A 91 -1.36 -10.03 -1.61
C HIS A 91 -0.07 -9.87 -0.78
N HIS A 92 0.62 -10.99 -0.49
CA HIS A 92 1.78 -11.04 0.42
C HIS A 92 2.91 -10.07 0.05
N GLY A 93 3.13 -9.82 -1.25
CA GLY A 93 4.16 -8.86 -1.70
C GLY A 93 3.86 -7.43 -1.27
N ASN A 94 2.59 -7.02 -1.36
CA ASN A 94 2.15 -5.69 -0.92
C ASN A 94 2.12 -5.61 0.62
N ALA A 95 1.70 -6.68 1.30
CA ALA A 95 1.74 -6.76 2.76
C ALA A 95 3.17 -6.52 3.28
N LYS A 96 4.16 -7.23 2.73
CA LYS A 96 5.59 -7.02 3.07
C LYS A 96 6.08 -5.60 2.78
N ALA A 97 5.59 -4.96 1.70
CA ALA A 97 5.93 -3.57 1.40
C ALA A 97 5.41 -2.62 2.48
N TYR A 98 4.19 -2.84 2.94
CA TYR A 98 3.58 -2.03 4.00
C TYR A 98 4.28 -2.27 5.34
N GLU A 99 4.51 -3.53 5.73
CA GLU A 99 5.26 -3.90 6.94
C GLU A 99 6.64 -3.24 6.98
N ARG A 100 7.39 -3.35 5.87
CA ARG A 100 8.72 -2.76 5.78
C ARG A 100 8.69 -1.23 5.89
N THR A 101 7.71 -0.59 5.25
CA THR A 101 7.58 0.87 5.32
C THR A 101 7.24 1.32 6.73
N LEU A 102 6.27 0.67 7.39
CA LEU A 102 5.90 0.97 8.77
C LEU A 102 7.08 0.76 9.73
N HIS A 103 7.80 -0.35 9.59
CA HIS A 103 9.01 -0.63 10.39
C HIS A 103 10.08 0.47 10.21
N VAL A 104 10.30 0.90 8.97
CA VAL A 104 11.29 1.95 8.69
C VAL A 104 10.81 3.31 9.23
N MET A 105 9.52 3.64 9.14
CA MET A 105 8.97 4.84 9.78
C MET A 105 9.22 4.82 11.29
N GLY A 106 9.00 3.68 11.96
CA GLY A 106 9.26 3.52 13.40
C GLY A 106 10.72 3.68 13.83
N LYS A 107 11.69 3.52 12.91
CA LYS A 107 13.10 3.83 13.21
C LYS A 107 13.38 5.33 13.32
N TYR A 108 12.61 6.16 12.63
CA TYR A 108 12.81 7.62 12.57
C TYR A 108 11.79 8.40 13.38
N ASP A 109 10.73 7.74 13.83
CA ASP A 109 9.67 8.36 14.60
C ASP A 109 9.23 7.42 15.73
N ASP A 110 9.79 7.63 16.92
CA ASP A 110 9.48 6.85 18.12
C ASP A 110 8.00 6.95 18.53
N LYS A 111 7.28 7.96 18.00
CA LYS A 111 5.85 8.22 18.27
C LYS A 111 4.94 7.75 17.15
N ILE A 112 5.42 6.98 16.19
CA ILE A 112 4.60 6.55 15.04
C ILE A 112 3.33 5.82 15.46
N GLU A 113 3.34 5.08 16.57
CA GLU A 113 2.19 4.36 17.11
C GLU A 113 1.09 5.29 17.65
N GLU A 114 1.45 6.55 17.95
CA GLU A 114 0.52 7.56 18.46
C GLU A 114 0.10 8.56 17.38
N ARG A 115 0.83 8.62 16.25
CA ARG A 115 0.60 9.59 15.19
C ARG A 115 -0.79 9.48 14.57
N LEU A 116 -1.45 10.62 14.48
CA LEU A 116 -2.70 10.78 13.74
C LEU A 116 -2.41 11.16 12.29
N PHE A 117 -3.35 10.88 11.38
CA PHE A 117 -3.18 11.20 9.96
C PHE A 117 -2.85 12.67 9.66
N PRO A 118 -3.43 13.68 10.34
CA PRO A 118 -3.07 15.08 10.09
C PRO A 118 -1.61 15.44 10.38
N GLU A 119 -0.92 14.64 11.20
CA GLU A 119 0.49 14.84 11.53
C GLU A 119 1.45 14.32 10.47
N ILE A 120 0.95 13.48 9.53
CA ILE A 120 1.71 12.99 8.38
C ILE A 120 1.55 14.01 7.23
N ASP A 121 1.94 15.21 7.49
CA ASP A 121 1.90 16.33 6.55
C ASP A 121 3.17 16.38 5.67
N ILE A 122 3.27 17.43 4.84
CA ILE A 122 4.44 17.63 3.96
C ILE A 122 5.75 17.80 4.74
N LYS A 123 5.69 18.39 5.95
CA LYS A 123 6.89 18.58 6.80
C LYS A 123 7.38 17.22 7.30
N TYR A 124 6.46 16.37 7.75
CA TYR A 124 6.77 15.00 8.15
C TYR A 124 7.42 14.20 7.02
N VAL A 125 6.82 14.22 5.83
CA VAL A 125 7.34 13.48 4.67
C VAL A 125 8.71 13.98 4.25
N ASN A 126 8.95 15.29 4.26
CA ASN A 126 10.27 15.87 3.99
C ASN A 126 11.30 15.45 5.03
N ALA A 127 10.96 15.50 6.32
CA ALA A 127 11.86 15.08 7.41
C ALA A 127 12.20 13.59 7.30
N PHE A 128 11.21 12.75 7.02
CA PHE A 128 11.40 11.32 6.78
C PHE A 128 12.31 11.06 5.56
N ASN A 129 12.12 11.80 4.47
CA ASN A 129 13.00 11.68 3.29
C ASN A 129 14.45 12.04 3.62
N VAL A 130 14.67 13.13 4.35
CA VAL A 130 16.02 13.55 4.78
C VAL A 130 16.66 12.52 5.71
N ALA A 131 15.88 11.93 6.62
CA ALA A 131 16.36 10.88 7.51
C ALA A 131 16.81 9.63 6.73
N LEU A 132 16.01 9.19 5.77
CA LEU A 132 16.36 8.07 4.88
C LEU A 132 17.63 8.35 4.05
N GLU A 133 17.80 9.57 3.59
CA GLU A 133 18.99 9.98 2.83
C GLU A 133 20.26 9.97 3.69
N LYS A 134 20.18 10.47 4.91
CA LYS A 134 21.28 10.41 5.89
C LYS A 134 21.70 8.98 6.21
N ASP A 135 20.76 8.03 6.21
CA ASP A 135 21.03 6.60 6.39
C ASP A 135 21.58 5.91 5.11
N GLY A 136 21.90 6.67 4.06
CA GLY A 136 22.46 6.14 2.83
C GLY A 136 21.45 5.46 1.90
N CYS A 137 20.14 5.65 2.10
CA CYS A 137 19.14 5.12 1.19
C CYS A 137 19.19 5.85 -0.16
N CYS A 138 19.43 5.08 -1.25
CA CYS A 138 19.38 5.64 -2.61
C CYS A 138 17.96 6.13 -2.96
N GLY A 139 17.85 7.03 -3.94
CA GLY A 139 16.59 7.65 -4.35
C GLY A 139 15.50 6.63 -4.70
N ASN A 140 15.85 5.55 -5.40
CA ASN A 140 14.87 4.50 -5.72
C ASN A 140 14.32 3.78 -4.48
N THR A 141 15.12 3.61 -3.43
CA THR A 141 14.65 3.05 -2.14
C THR A 141 13.75 4.04 -1.41
N ARG A 142 14.12 5.31 -1.37
CA ARG A 142 13.29 6.40 -0.83
C ARG A 142 11.96 6.50 -1.58
N LYS A 143 12.01 6.45 -2.92
CA LYS A 143 10.83 6.40 -3.80
C LYS A 143 9.90 5.24 -3.46
N TYR A 144 10.43 4.06 -3.15
CA TYR A 144 9.64 2.90 -2.74
C TYR A 144 8.85 3.18 -1.45
N TYR A 145 9.50 3.69 -0.40
CA TYR A 145 8.81 4.02 0.86
C TYR A 145 7.77 5.11 0.68
N MET A 146 8.09 6.17 -0.08
CA MET A 146 7.15 7.27 -0.35
C MET A 146 5.94 6.81 -1.17
N LYS A 147 6.11 5.92 -2.15
CA LYS A 147 5.00 5.32 -2.89
C LYS A 147 4.09 4.49 -2.00
N THR A 148 4.65 3.73 -1.08
CA THR A 148 3.89 2.90 -0.13
C THR A 148 3.11 3.79 0.84
N LEU A 149 3.74 4.79 1.45
CA LEU A 149 3.08 5.76 2.32
C LEU A 149 1.94 6.48 1.59
N ARG A 150 2.18 6.93 0.35
CA ARG A 150 1.16 7.56 -0.49
C ARG A 150 -0.04 6.62 -0.72
N ALA A 151 0.21 5.35 -0.98
CA ALA A 151 -0.86 4.37 -1.21
C ALA A 151 -1.72 4.19 0.04
N VAL A 152 -1.11 4.13 1.23
CA VAL A 152 -1.82 4.04 2.51
C VAL A 152 -2.65 5.30 2.77
N LEU A 153 -2.06 6.49 2.60
CA LEU A 153 -2.79 7.76 2.78
C LEU A 153 -3.97 7.91 1.82
N ASN A 154 -3.78 7.54 0.54
CA ASN A 154 -4.89 7.55 -0.42
C ASN A 154 -6.02 6.62 -0.01
N LYS A 155 -5.69 5.47 0.55
CA LYS A 155 -6.68 4.52 1.05
C LYS A 155 -7.39 5.05 2.28
N ALA A 156 -6.66 5.64 3.23
CA ALA A 156 -7.22 6.30 4.41
C ALA A 156 -8.16 7.45 4.05
N ILE A 157 -7.82 8.25 3.05
CA ILE A 157 -8.71 9.32 2.54
C ILE A 157 -9.98 8.73 1.95
N LYS A 158 -9.86 7.67 1.15
CA LYS A 158 -11.02 6.98 0.56
C LYS A 158 -11.94 6.37 1.63
N GLU A 159 -11.38 5.86 2.71
CA GLU A 159 -12.10 5.28 3.85
C GLU A 159 -12.53 6.35 4.88
N LYS A 160 -12.28 7.64 4.61
CA LYS A 160 -12.62 8.80 5.46
C LYS A 160 -11.90 8.81 6.83
N GLU A 161 -10.80 8.09 6.96
CA GLU A 161 -9.92 8.09 8.14
C GLU A 161 -8.90 9.26 8.10
N ALA A 162 -8.61 9.79 6.90
CA ALA A 162 -7.70 10.91 6.70
C ALA A 162 -8.36 12.02 5.87
N SER A 163 -7.89 13.27 6.06
CA SER A 163 -8.36 14.43 5.29
C SER A 163 -7.45 14.74 4.11
N VAL A 164 -8.03 15.24 3.02
CA VAL A 164 -7.27 15.75 1.87
C VAL A 164 -6.51 17.03 2.22
N SER A 165 -6.96 17.79 3.23
CA SER A 165 -6.36 19.09 3.59
C SER A 165 -4.91 19.00 4.07
N THR A 166 -4.50 17.86 4.64
CA THR A 166 -3.14 17.60 5.13
C THR A 166 -2.34 16.66 4.22
N TYR A 167 -2.91 16.30 3.05
CA TYR A 167 -2.32 15.32 2.15
C TYR A 167 -0.98 15.79 1.57
N PRO A 168 0.15 15.10 1.87
CA PRO A 168 1.47 15.60 1.54
C PRO A 168 1.90 15.40 0.08
N PHE A 169 1.19 14.59 -0.70
CA PHE A 169 1.55 14.23 -2.08
C PHE A 169 0.66 14.88 -3.13
N GLY A 170 -0.14 15.89 -2.74
CA GLY A 170 -1.01 16.64 -3.62
C GLY A 170 -0.26 17.64 -4.52
N ASN A 171 -1.03 18.48 -5.20
CA ASN A 171 -0.47 19.53 -6.04
C ASN A 171 0.37 20.50 -5.17
N GLY A 172 1.62 20.74 -5.56
CA GLY A 172 2.58 21.51 -4.75
C GLY A 172 3.14 20.76 -3.53
N GLY A 173 2.78 19.48 -3.33
CA GLY A 173 3.32 18.63 -2.27
C GLY A 173 4.63 17.94 -2.61
N PHE A 174 4.93 16.83 -1.90
CA PHE A 174 6.16 16.06 -2.07
C PHE A 174 6.17 15.33 -3.42
N GLU A 175 7.17 15.61 -4.25
CA GLU A 175 7.31 15.06 -5.60
C GLU A 175 8.14 13.76 -5.60
N ILE A 176 7.45 12.61 -5.53
CA ILE A 176 8.08 11.29 -5.52
C ILE A 176 8.91 11.02 -6.80
N SER A 177 8.52 11.60 -7.94
CA SER A 177 9.24 11.45 -9.22
C SER A 177 10.68 11.95 -9.18
N LYS A 178 10.95 13.00 -8.39
CA LYS A 178 12.30 13.55 -8.22
C LYS A 178 13.28 12.61 -7.51
N LEU A 179 12.79 11.55 -6.88
CA LEU A 179 13.62 10.52 -6.24
C LEU A 179 14.09 9.44 -7.22
N GLU A 180 13.67 9.50 -8.48
CA GLU A 180 14.06 8.49 -9.46
C GLU A 180 15.52 8.64 -9.87
N GLU A 181 16.25 7.55 -9.71
CA GLU A 181 17.65 7.44 -10.10
C GLU A 181 17.78 6.36 -11.18
N GLU A 182 18.58 6.63 -12.21
CA GLU A 182 18.94 5.61 -13.18
C GLU A 182 19.68 4.46 -12.49
N THR A 183 19.21 3.24 -12.74
CA THR A 183 19.90 2.04 -12.32
C THR A 183 20.74 1.48 -13.45
N ARG A 184 22.02 1.21 -13.18
CA ARG A 184 22.87 0.52 -14.14
C ARG A 184 22.25 -0.83 -14.49
N LYS A 185 21.91 -1.00 -15.77
CA LYS A 185 21.46 -2.31 -16.27
C LYS A 185 22.62 -3.29 -16.18
N ARG A 186 22.41 -4.39 -15.49
CA ARG A 186 23.36 -5.51 -15.42
C ARG A 186 22.88 -6.58 -16.40
N TYR A 187 23.75 -7.04 -17.26
CA TYR A 187 23.51 -8.15 -18.16
C TYR A 187 24.73 -9.07 -18.16
N LEU A 188 24.51 -10.33 -18.51
CA LEU A 188 25.57 -11.28 -18.72
C LEU A 188 26.00 -11.19 -20.19
N LEU A 189 27.30 -11.25 -20.42
CA LEU A 189 27.85 -11.43 -21.76
C LEU A 189 27.57 -12.87 -22.24
N ALA A 190 27.63 -13.10 -23.54
CA ALA A 190 27.46 -14.44 -24.11
C ALA A 190 28.47 -15.43 -23.54
N GLU A 191 29.71 -14.97 -23.35
CA GLU A 191 30.82 -15.74 -22.76
C GLU A 191 30.51 -16.15 -21.31
N ASP A 192 29.96 -15.23 -20.50
CA ASP A 192 29.57 -15.55 -19.12
C ASP A 192 28.46 -16.61 -19.09
N LEU A 193 27.53 -16.54 -20.04
CA LEU A 193 26.45 -17.50 -20.17
C LEU A 193 26.97 -18.87 -20.56
N ASP A 194 27.93 -18.93 -21.49
CA ASP A 194 28.56 -20.18 -21.91
C ASP A 194 29.37 -20.79 -20.77
N LEU A 195 30.06 -19.99 -19.97
CA LEU A 195 30.71 -20.47 -18.74
C LEU A 195 29.69 -21.08 -17.77
N ILE A 196 28.56 -20.38 -17.48
CA ILE A 196 27.50 -20.91 -16.61
C ILE A 196 26.94 -22.23 -17.14
N LYS A 197 26.73 -22.31 -18.48
CA LYS A 197 26.17 -23.49 -19.14
C LYS A 197 27.11 -24.70 -19.06
N ASN A 198 28.43 -24.52 -19.25
CA ASN A 198 29.39 -25.58 -19.48
C ASN A 198 30.26 -25.90 -18.27
N SER A 199 30.29 -25.06 -17.21
CA SER A 199 31.09 -25.32 -16.01
C SER A 199 30.60 -26.56 -15.27
N PRO A 200 31.46 -27.48 -14.91
CA PRO A 200 31.10 -28.61 -14.05
C PRO A 200 30.65 -28.09 -12.68
N GLN A 201 29.68 -28.76 -12.10
CA GLN A 201 29.14 -28.35 -10.80
C GLN A 201 29.62 -29.36 -9.72
N GLU A 202 30.02 -28.82 -8.58
CA GLU A 202 30.59 -29.60 -7.47
C GLU A 202 29.56 -30.46 -6.76
N ASN A 203 28.30 -30.01 -6.73
CA ASN A 203 27.24 -30.71 -6.03
C ASN A 203 25.87 -30.53 -6.70
N PHE A 204 24.90 -31.33 -6.27
CA PHE A 204 23.55 -31.34 -6.81
C PHE A 204 22.85 -30.00 -6.66
N THR A 205 23.03 -29.27 -5.55
CA THR A 205 22.38 -27.98 -5.31
C THR A 205 22.85 -26.93 -6.31
N MET A 206 24.13 -26.90 -6.63
CA MET A 206 24.72 -26.02 -7.63
C MET A 206 24.17 -26.33 -9.03
N GLU A 207 24.18 -27.63 -9.39
CA GLU A 207 23.64 -28.10 -10.68
C GLU A 207 22.14 -27.78 -10.82
N TYR A 208 21.36 -28.02 -9.77
CA TYR A 208 19.97 -27.68 -9.72
C TYR A 208 19.72 -26.17 -9.91
N THR A 209 20.46 -25.33 -9.18
CA THR A 209 20.36 -23.86 -9.27
C THR A 209 20.73 -23.37 -10.67
N ARG A 210 21.81 -23.92 -11.25
CA ARG A 210 22.21 -23.62 -12.61
C ARG A 210 21.11 -23.93 -13.62
N ARG A 211 20.48 -25.10 -13.53
CA ARG A 211 19.41 -25.49 -14.44
C ARG A 211 18.15 -24.66 -14.28
N LEU A 212 17.80 -24.24 -13.08
CA LEU A 212 16.71 -23.28 -12.87
C LEU A 212 17.02 -21.92 -13.51
N PHE A 213 18.26 -21.46 -13.38
CA PHE A 213 18.71 -20.23 -14.04
C PHE A 213 18.62 -20.36 -15.57
N LEU A 214 19.14 -21.43 -16.14
CA LEU A 214 19.09 -21.69 -17.59
C LEU A 214 17.64 -21.82 -18.08
N PHE A 215 16.77 -22.49 -17.35
CA PHE A 215 15.34 -22.55 -17.67
C PHE A 215 14.71 -21.16 -17.71
N SER A 216 14.98 -20.33 -16.68
CA SER A 216 14.52 -18.95 -16.68
C SER A 216 15.05 -18.17 -17.89
N TYR A 217 16.33 -18.31 -18.22
CA TYR A 217 16.97 -17.65 -19.34
C TYR A 217 16.33 -18.05 -20.68
N TYR A 218 16.22 -19.33 -20.97
CA TYR A 218 15.64 -19.84 -22.22
C TYR A 218 14.14 -19.57 -22.32
N CYS A 219 13.47 -19.37 -21.17
CA CYS A 219 12.09 -18.89 -21.09
C CYS A 219 12.00 -17.35 -21.06
N PHE A 220 12.96 -16.62 -21.67
CA PHE A 220 12.98 -15.16 -21.82
C PHE A 220 12.92 -14.41 -20.50
N GLY A 221 13.53 -14.90 -19.45
CA GLY A 221 13.57 -14.27 -18.14
C GLY A 221 12.28 -14.45 -17.35
N ILE A 222 11.64 -15.61 -17.48
CA ILE A 222 10.46 -15.92 -16.65
C ILE A 222 10.78 -15.73 -15.16
N SER A 223 9.88 -15.08 -14.42
CA SER A 223 10.13 -14.82 -13.00
C SER A 223 10.09 -16.12 -12.17
N TYR A 224 10.83 -16.15 -11.06
CA TYR A 224 10.85 -17.32 -10.17
C TYR A 224 9.45 -17.75 -9.71
N VAL A 225 8.57 -16.77 -9.39
CA VAL A 225 7.19 -17.04 -8.98
C VAL A 225 6.36 -17.61 -10.11
N ASP A 226 6.52 -17.10 -11.34
CA ASP A 226 5.81 -17.62 -12.51
C ASP A 226 6.31 -19.03 -12.83
N MET A 227 7.65 -19.24 -12.81
CA MET A 227 8.27 -20.54 -13.05
C MET A 227 7.80 -21.60 -12.03
N ALA A 228 7.69 -21.23 -10.75
CA ALA A 228 7.23 -22.13 -9.68
C ALA A 228 5.80 -22.63 -9.88
N THR A 229 4.96 -21.88 -10.61
CA THR A 229 3.55 -22.22 -10.84
C THR A 229 3.28 -22.88 -12.19
N LEU A 230 4.31 -23.11 -13.02
CA LEU A 230 4.14 -23.80 -14.29
C LEU A 230 3.84 -25.27 -14.07
N THR A 231 2.81 -25.76 -14.74
CA THR A 231 2.40 -27.17 -14.76
C THR A 231 2.33 -27.68 -16.21
N THR A 232 2.17 -28.98 -16.39
CA THR A 232 1.97 -29.62 -17.70
C THR A 232 0.77 -29.01 -18.46
N HIS A 233 -0.25 -28.53 -17.75
CA HIS A 233 -1.41 -27.85 -18.35
C HIS A 233 -1.09 -26.51 -19.02
N HIS A 234 0.09 -25.93 -18.75
CA HIS A 234 0.55 -24.72 -19.44
C HIS A 234 1.25 -25.04 -20.78
N ILE A 235 1.43 -26.31 -21.12
CA ILE A 235 1.96 -26.71 -22.43
C ILE A 235 0.80 -26.84 -23.42
N GLU A 236 0.74 -25.93 -24.38
CA GLU A 236 -0.31 -25.89 -25.40
C GLU A 236 0.30 -26.10 -26.80
N LYS A 237 -0.41 -26.84 -27.66
CA LYS A 237 -0.04 -26.99 -29.07
C LYS A 237 -0.70 -25.86 -29.87
N LEU A 238 0.09 -24.96 -30.38
CA LEU A 238 -0.32 -23.87 -31.24
C LEU A 238 0.06 -24.18 -32.70
N GLU A 239 -0.32 -23.33 -33.64
CA GLU A 239 0.02 -23.48 -35.07
C GLU A 239 1.54 -23.56 -35.32
N THR A 240 2.33 -22.87 -34.52
CA THR A 240 3.80 -22.81 -34.60
C THR A 240 4.51 -23.86 -33.76
N GLY A 241 3.78 -24.85 -33.21
CA GLY A 241 4.33 -25.93 -32.38
C GLY A 241 3.90 -25.83 -30.91
N GLU A 242 4.61 -26.56 -30.06
CA GLU A 242 4.32 -26.56 -28.60
C GLU A 242 4.87 -25.29 -27.94
N HIS A 243 4.07 -24.74 -27.03
CA HIS A 243 4.39 -23.51 -26.30
C HIS A 243 4.05 -23.65 -24.82
N ILE A 244 4.83 -23.01 -23.95
CA ILE A 244 4.42 -22.73 -22.58
C ILE A 244 3.56 -21.46 -22.63
N VAL A 245 2.30 -21.56 -22.22
CA VAL A 245 1.32 -20.46 -22.24
C VAL A 245 0.87 -20.17 -20.82
N TYR A 246 1.16 -18.97 -20.32
CA TYR A 246 0.82 -18.61 -18.96
C TYR A 246 0.52 -17.11 -18.80
N LYS A 247 -0.14 -16.75 -17.71
CA LYS A 247 -0.31 -15.35 -17.27
C LYS A 247 0.59 -15.08 -16.08
N ARG A 248 1.29 -13.94 -16.12
CA ARG A 248 2.17 -13.55 -15.00
C ARG A 248 1.40 -13.46 -13.69
N GLN A 249 1.86 -14.15 -12.65
CA GLN A 249 1.23 -14.19 -11.33
C GLN A 249 1.01 -12.78 -10.75
N LYS A 250 1.98 -11.87 -10.94
CA LYS A 250 1.91 -10.50 -10.42
C LYS A 250 0.70 -9.70 -10.94
N ILE A 251 0.23 -9.99 -12.13
CA ILE A 251 -0.82 -9.20 -12.81
C ILE A 251 -1.99 -10.05 -13.32
N LYS A 252 -2.03 -11.35 -13.02
CA LYS A 252 -3.02 -12.30 -13.58
C LYS A 252 -4.49 -11.89 -13.39
N ASN A 253 -4.75 -11.17 -12.30
CA ASN A 253 -6.10 -10.72 -11.93
C ASN A 253 -6.48 -9.34 -12.51
N GLN A 254 -5.56 -8.69 -13.24
CA GLN A 254 -5.87 -7.41 -13.87
C GLN A 254 -6.65 -7.61 -15.16
N ARG A 255 -7.60 -6.71 -15.43
CA ARG A 255 -8.40 -6.74 -16.66
C ARG A 255 -7.50 -6.56 -17.89
N GLY A 256 -7.69 -7.42 -18.92
CA GLY A 256 -6.98 -7.29 -20.20
C GLY A 256 -5.56 -7.87 -20.23
N VAL A 257 -5.15 -8.63 -19.19
CA VAL A 257 -3.83 -9.29 -19.19
C VAL A 257 -3.77 -10.37 -20.27
N LYS A 258 -2.83 -10.20 -21.20
CA LYS A 258 -2.54 -11.18 -22.23
C LYS A 258 -1.67 -12.31 -21.69
N SER A 259 -1.89 -13.53 -22.20
CA SER A 259 -1.01 -14.67 -21.96
C SER A 259 0.35 -14.47 -22.64
N ILE A 260 1.41 -14.86 -21.97
CA ILE A 260 2.75 -14.98 -22.51
C ILE A 260 2.85 -16.36 -23.15
N LYS A 261 3.40 -16.43 -24.34
CA LYS A 261 3.61 -17.64 -25.12
C LYS A 261 5.09 -17.82 -25.36
N ILE A 262 5.67 -18.89 -24.87
CA ILE A 262 7.10 -19.22 -25.00
C ILE A 262 7.20 -20.50 -25.82
N PRO A 263 7.90 -20.50 -26.99
CA PRO A 263 8.13 -21.71 -27.75
C PRO A 263 8.84 -22.78 -26.92
N LEU A 264 8.33 -23.99 -26.90
CA LEU A 264 8.90 -25.12 -26.17
C LEU A 264 10.04 -25.74 -27.02
N THR A 265 11.22 -25.11 -26.92
CA THR A 265 12.43 -25.55 -27.64
C THR A 265 12.98 -26.87 -27.04
N ASP A 266 13.81 -27.58 -27.82
CA ASP A 266 14.43 -28.83 -27.33
C ASP A 266 15.26 -28.60 -26.05
N THR A 267 15.98 -27.49 -25.95
CA THR A 267 16.73 -27.14 -24.73
C THR A 267 15.80 -27.00 -23.52
N ILE A 268 14.62 -26.40 -23.69
CA ILE A 268 13.64 -26.27 -22.58
C ILE A 268 13.08 -27.66 -22.24
N LYS A 269 12.79 -28.51 -23.23
CA LYS A 269 12.34 -29.89 -23.02
C LYS A 269 13.37 -30.72 -22.26
N GLU A 270 14.65 -30.62 -22.62
CA GLU A 270 15.75 -31.28 -21.92
C GLU A 270 15.88 -30.86 -20.45
N LEU A 271 15.68 -29.56 -20.16
CA LEU A 271 15.67 -29.05 -18.79
C LEU A 271 14.49 -29.58 -17.99
N ILE A 272 13.29 -29.59 -18.56
CA ILE A 272 12.09 -30.15 -17.92
C ILE A 272 12.29 -31.65 -17.64
N GLU A 273 12.80 -32.41 -18.62
CA GLU A 273 13.03 -33.84 -18.45
C GLU A 273 14.09 -34.11 -17.38
N TRP A 274 15.16 -33.30 -17.32
CA TRP A 274 16.12 -33.40 -16.24
C TRP A 274 15.50 -33.17 -14.86
N PHE A 275 14.64 -32.12 -14.71
CA PHE A 275 13.94 -31.93 -13.44
C PHE A 275 13.08 -33.13 -13.08
N LYS A 276 12.37 -33.70 -14.02
CA LYS A 276 11.53 -34.86 -13.83
C LYS A 276 12.30 -36.09 -13.37
N GLN A 277 13.48 -36.31 -13.94
CA GLN A 277 14.30 -37.48 -13.64
C GLN A 277 15.15 -37.34 -12.39
N LYS A 278 15.62 -36.15 -12.07
CA LYS A 278 16.65 -35.92 -11.05
C LYS A 278 16.12 -35.23 -9.79
N THR A 279 14.86 -34.78 -9.78
CA THR A 279 14.30 -34.09 -8.63
C THR A 279 12.90 -34.64 -8.28
N PRO A 280 12.48 -34.57 -7.01
CA PRO A 280 11.12 -34.94 -6.63
C PRO A 280 10.17 -33.86 -7.11
N LEU A 281 9.58 -34.03 -8.30
CA LEU A 281 8.49 -33.18 -8.75
C LEU A 281 7.22 -33.55 -7.98
N VAL A 282 6.48 -32.53 -7.58
CA VAL A 282 5.18 -32.67 -6.92
C VAL A 282 4.09 -32.39 -7.94
N GLY A 283 3.07 -33.25 -8.02
CA GLY A 283 1.95 -33.12 -8.96
C GLY A 283 2.41 -32.91 -10.40
N ASP A 284 1.77 -31.99 -11.09
CA ASP A 284 2.01 -31.71 -12.52
C ASP A 284 2.99 -30.57 -12.78
N TYR A 285 3.77 -30.13 -11.76
CA TYR A 285 4.70 -29.01 -11.92
C TYR A 285 5.84 -29.33 -12.89
N LEU A 286 6.22 -28.32 -13.69
CA LEU A 286 7.35 -28.45 -14.63
C LEU A 286 8.71 -28.24 -13.96
N THR A 287 8.73 -27.58 -12.82
CA THR A 287 9.95 -27.25 -12.07
C THR A 287 9.81 -27.66 -10.60
N PRO A 288 10.90 -28.09 -9.94
CA PRO A 288 10.87 -28.59 -8.57
C PRO A 288 10.99 -27.48 -7.52
N ILE A 289 10.40 -26.34 -7.76
CA ILE A 289 10.42 -25.18 -6.85
C ILE A 289 9.41 -25.38 -5.72
N ILE A 290 8.22 -25.89 -6.05
CA ILE A 290 7.21 -26.28 -5.06
C ILE A 290 7.51 -27.72 -4.65
N THR A 291 7.74 -27.92 -3.38
CA THR A 291 8.18 -29.22 -2.82
C THR A 291 7.09 -29.91 -1.99
N ARG A 292 5.94 -29.30 -1.83
CA ARG A 292 4.77 -29.85 -1.10
C ARG A 292 3.49 -29.46 -1.83
N ASP A 293 2.53 -30.39 -1.86
CA ASP A 293 1.17 -30.06 -2.28
C ASP A 293 0.53 -29.15 -1.23
N TYR A 294 -0.09 -28.06 -1.69
CA TYR A 294 -0.81 -27.10 -0.85
C TYR A 294 -2.30 -27.29 -1.04
#